data_274f33b782dde8afb5140a6468d00a37
#
_entry.id   274f33b782dde8afb5140a6468d00a37
#
_cell.length_a   1.000
_cell.length_b   1.000
_cell.length_c   1.000
_cell.angle_alpha   90.00
_cell.angle_beta   90.00
_cell.angle_gamma   90.00
#
_symmetry.space_group_name_H-M   'P 1'
#
loop_
_entity.id
_entity.type
_entity.pdbx_description
1 polymer ?
#
loop_
_entity_poly.entity_id
_entity_poly.type
_entity_poly.pdbx_seq_one_letter_code
_entity_poly.pdbx_strand_id
1 'polypeptide(L)'
;EMENCKIVTRLLDGEFLNYSSVIPETWETRVRVNKSILQDCFERVSLISASSIEKEKKYPVKVTVDIGKVTISCTNQTGDAKEEIYVSTEGKNLEAGFNPKYFLDALKSIDDEEVYIEFGTSISPCLVKSTQNNDYVYMILPIRLKED
;
A
#
# COMPACT_ATOMS: atom_id res chain seq x y z
N GLU A 1 22.89 -5.61 25.11
CA GLU A 1 22.68 -5.58 26.59
C GLU A 1 22.06 -4.24 26.96
N MET A 2 20.94 -4.28 27.64
CA MET A 2 20.40 -3.12 28.37
C MET A 2 20.83 -3.32 29.83
N GLU A 3 21.02 -2.24 30.57
CA GLU A 3 21.62 -2.30 31.94
C GLU A 3 21.00 -3.36 32.89
N ASN A 4 19.73 -3.70 32.71
CA ASN A 4 19.01 -4.69 33.54
C ASN A 4 18.29 -5.77 32.77
N CYS A 5 18.58 -5.93 31.46
CA CYS A 5 17.92 -6.93 30.63
C CYS A 5 18.90 -7.63 29.70
N LYS A 6 18.89 -8.96 29.70
CA LYS A 6 19.64 -9.81 28.79
C LYS A 6 18.66 -10.66 27.99
N ILE A 7 18.64 -10.46 26.65
CA ILE A 7 17.84 -11.26 25.72
C ILE A 7 18.77 -12.28 25.06
N VAL A 8 18.42 -13.56 25.16
CA VAL A 8 19.12 -14.66 24.51
C VAL A 8 18.11 -15.35 23.60
N THR A 9 18.43 -15.42 22.32
CA THR A 9 17.61 -16.12 21.32
C THR A 9 18.51 -16.91 20.39
N ARG A 10 17.98 -17.95 19.75
CA ARG A 10 18.66 -18.63 18.65
C ARG A 10 18.21 -18.04 17.31
N LEU A 11 19.07 -18.09 16.32
CA LEU A 11 18.74 -17.72 14.95
C LEU A 11 17.74 -18.73 14.36
N LEU A 12 16.94 -18.28 13.39
CA LEU A 12 16.16 -19.17 12.54
C LEU A 12 17.10 -19.95 11.62
N ASP A 13 16.83 -21.23 11.43
CA ASP A 13 17.56 -22.05 10.45
C ASP A 13 17.11 -21.70 9.02
N GLY A 14 18.05 -21.71 8.09
CA GLY A 14 17.81 -21.48 6.68
C GLY A 14 18.48 -20.21 6.12
N GLU A 15 18.54 -20.13 4.80
CA GLU A 15 19.05 -18.95 4.11
C GLU A 15 17.98 -17.83 4.15
N PHE A 16 18.44 -16.59 4.36
CA PHE A 16 17.56 -15.43 4.29
C PHE A 16 17.08 -15.23 2.85
N LEU A 17 15.82 -14.90 2.69
CA LEU A 17 15.23 -14.65 1.36
C LEU A 17 16.01 -13.57 0.61
N ASN A 18 16.36 -13.86 -0.64
CA ASN A 18 16.91 -12.85 -1.53
C ASN A 18 15.81 -11.86 -1.95
N TYR A 19 15.54 -10.87 -1.09
CA TYR A 19 14.49 -9.87 -1.31
C TYR A 19 14.74 -9.03 -2.56
N SER A 20 15.99 -8.84 -2.99
CA SER A 20 16.31 -8.08 -4.20
C SER A 20 15.71 -8.71 -5.47
N SER A 21 15.53 -10.03 -5.47
CA SER A 21 14.92 -10.73 -6.62
C SER A 21 13.40 -10.60 -6.71
N VAL A 22 12.74 -10.14 -5.64
CA VAL A 22 11.28 -10.00 -5.59
C VAL A 22 10.80 -8.55 -5.65
N ILE A 23 11.70 -7.59 -5.47
CA ILE A 23 11.40 -6.16 -5.62
C ILE A 23 11.41 -5.83 -7.12
N PRO A 24 10.29 -5.35 -7.70
CA PRO A 24 10.25 -4.90 -9.09
C PRO A 24 11.27 -3.79 -9.36
N GLU A 25 12.06 -3.93 -10.42
CA GLU A 25 13.04 -2.93 -10.85
C GLU A 25 12.41 -1.83 -11.71
N THR A 26 11.28 -2.12 -12.34
CA THR A 26 10.58 -1.22 -13.26
C THR A 26 9.13 -1.02 -12.84
N TRP A 27 8.57 0.10 -13.22
CA TRP A 27 7.17 0.44 -13.00
C TRP A 27 6.50 0.82 -14.34
N GLU A 28 5.19 0.64 -14.43
CA GLU A 28 4.36 1.10 -15.56
C GLU A 28 3.57 2.35 -15.21
N THR A 29 3.30 2.55 -13.91
CA THR A 29 2.56 3.70 -13.38
C THR A 29 3.23 4.20 -12.12
N ARG A 30 3.48 5.50 -12.05
CA ARG A 30 4.04 6.16 -10.87
C ARG A 30 3.14 7.31 -10.43
N VAL A 31 2.94 7.42 -9.15
CA VAL A 31 2.17 8.48 -8.50
C VAL A 31 3.06 9.19 -7.49
N ARG A 32 3.10 10.53 -7.54
CA ARG A 32 3.69 11.35 -6.49
C ARG A 32 2.56 11.98 -5.68
N VAL A 33 2.54 11.75 -4.39
CA VAL A 33 1.43 12.14 -3.53
C VAL A 33 1.89 12.59 -2.16
N ASN A 34 1.18 13.56 -1.56
CA ASN A 34 1.36 13.92 -0.16
C ASN A 34 0.95 12.75 0.74
N LYS A 35 1.86 12.34 1.62
CA LYS A 35 1.70 11.17 2.51
C LYS A 35 0.48 11.31 3.42
N SER A 36 0.29 12.45 4.05
CA SER A 36 -0.79 12.64 5.02
C SER A 36 -2.16 12.60 4.35
N ILE A 37 -2.30 13.23 3.19
CA ILE A 37 -3.55 13.19 2.40
C ILE A 37 -3.89 11.75 2.00
N LEU A 38 -2.90 11.00 1.52
CA LEU A 38 -3.09 9.60 1.14
C LEU A 38 -3.47 8.74 2.34
N GLN A 39 -2.79 8.92 3.47
CA GLN A 39 -3.07 8.21 4.72
C GLN A 39 -4.50 8.45 5.18
N ASP A 40 -4.96 9.71 5.23
CA ASP A 40 -6.31 10.09 5.64
C ASP A 40 -7.37 9.44 4.74
N CYS A 41 -7.13 9.39 3.43
CA CYS A 41 -8.03 8.71 2.48
C CYS A 41 -8.12 7.21 2.75
N PHE A 42 -6.99 6.53 2.95
CA PHE A 42 -6.99 5.12 3.32
C PHE A 42 -7.66 4.88 4.68
N GLU A 43 -7.47 5.74 5.67
CA GLU A 43 -8.12 5.64 6.98
C GLU A 43 -9.64 5.70 6.84
N ARG A 44 -10.18 6.70 6.10
CA ARG A 44 -11.63 6.82 5.89
C ARG A 44 -12.22 5.64 5.12
N VAL A 45 -11.62 5.24 4.00
CA VAL A 45 -12.11 4.13 3.20
C VAL A 45 -11.99 2.79 3.95
N SER A 46 -10.98 2.65 4.83
CA SER A 46 -10.79 1.44 5.63
C SER A 46 -11.92 1.17 6.61
N LEU A 47 -12.70 2.18 7.02
CA LEU A 47 -13.86 2.01 7.89
C LEU A 47 -14.91 1.10 7.24
N ILE A 48 -15.13 1.26 5.93
CA ILE A 48 -16.03 0.38 5.16
C ILE A 48 -15.39 -1.00 4.97
N SER A 49 -14.09 -1.06 4.63
CA SER A 49 -13.36 -2.35 4.49
C SER A 49 -13.42 -3.21 5.76
N ALA A 50 -13.42 -2.59 6.94
CA ALA A 50 -13.44 -3.27 8.24
C ALA A 50 -14.85 -3.61 8.74
N SER A 51 -15.91 -2.99 8.21
CA SER A 51 -17.28 -3.08 8.71
C SER A 51 -18.04 -4.31 8.21
N SER A 52 -17.36 -5.42 7.90
CA SER A 52 -18.04 -6.65 7.47
C SER A 52 -18.77 -7.33 8.65
N ILE A 53 -20.00 -7.81 8.39
CA ILE A 53 -20.79 -8.62 9.35
C ILE A 53 -20.07 -9.94 9.65
N GLU A 54 -19.30 -10.45 8.69
CA GLU A 54 -18.43 -11.60 8.86
C GLU A 54 -17.05 -11.14 9.31
N LYS A 55 -16.72 -11.28 10.60
CA LYS A 55 -15.46 -10.81 11.22
C LYS A 55 -14.16 -11.27 10.53
N GLU A 56 -14.24 -12.30 9.67
CA GLU A 56 -13.09 -12.85 8.94
C GLU A 56 -12.94 -12.32 7.51
N LYS A 57 -13.95 -11.66 6.96
CA LYS A 57 -13.96 -11.22 5.55
C LYS A 57 -13.55 -9.75 5.45
N LYS A 58 -12.29 -9.53 5.13
CA LYS A 58 -11.79 -8.19 4.81
C LYS A 58 -12.02 -7.89 3.33
N TYR A 59 -12.72 -6.80 3.05
CA TYR A 59 -12.90 -6.33 1.68
C TYR A 59 -11.66 -5.56 1.24
N PRO A 60 -11.12 -5.86 0.05
CA PRO A 60 -10.01 -5.09 -0.50
C PRO A 60 -10.46 -3.66 -0.81
N VAL A 61 -9.55 -2.73 -0.65
CA VAL A 61 -9.70 -1.39 -1.18
C VAL A 61 -9.21 -1.40 -2.63
N LYS A 62 -10.01 -0.84 -3.52
CA LYS A 62 -9.67 -0.63 -4.93
C LYS A 62 -8.95 0.70 -5.08
N VAL A 63 -7.77 0.66 -5.66
CA VAL A 63 -6.98 1.84 -6.05
C VAL A 63 -7.03 1.94 -7.57
N THR A 64 -7.58 3.05 -8.07
CA THR A 64 -7.62 3.38 -9.50
C THR A 64 -6.74 4.60 -9.73
N VAL A 65 -5.77 4.46 -10.62
CA VAL A 65 -4.88 5.55 -11.04
C VAL A 65 -5.26 5.97 -12.44
N ASP A 66 -5.68 7.21 -12.58
CA ASP A 66 -5.93 7.90 -13.85
C ASP A 66 -4.96 9.05 -14.03
N ILE A 67 -4.95 9.68 -15.19
CA ILE A 67 -4.13 10.87 -15.45
C ILE A 67 -4.49 11.97 -14.45
N GLY A 68 -3.53 12.35 -13.61
CA GLY A 68 -3.68 13.44 -12.62
C GLY A 68 -4.54 13.10 -11.40
N LYS A 69 -4.99 11.85 -11.24
CA LYS A 69 -5.91 11.49 -10.16
C LYS A 69 -5.70 10.05 -9.66
N VAL A 70 -5.83 9.88 -8.36
CA VAL A 70 -5.98 8.57 -7.71
C VAL A 70 -7.35 8.51 -7.04
N THR A 71 -8.07 7.43 -7.28
CA THR A 71 -9.33 7.10 -6.62
C THR A 71 -9.12 5.89 -5.71
N ILE A 72 -9.52 6.01 -4.46
CA ILE A 72 -9.49 4.94 -3.47
C ILE A 72 -10.92 4.63 -3.08
N SER A 73 -11.38 3.39 -3.28
CA SER A 73 -12.77 3.01 -3.02
C SER A 73 -12.89 1.63 -2.39
N CYS A 74 -13.97 1.45 -1.65
CA CYS A 74 -14.35 0.16 -1.10
C CYS A 74 -15.88 0.07 -1.08
N THR A 75 -16.42 -1.06 -1.50
CA THR A 75 -17.84 -1.37 -1.45
C THR A 75 -18.04 -2.70 -0.75
N ASN A 76 -19.00 -2.77 0.16
CA ASN A 76 -19.42 -3.99 0.82
C ASN A 76 -20.94 -3.96 1.10
N GLN A 77 -21.45 -4.95 1.85
CA GLN A 77 -22.87 -5.04 2.18
C GLN A 77 -23.38 -3.92 3.10
N THR A 78 -22.50 -3.22 3.80
CA THR A 78 -22.86 -2.14 4.74
C THR A 78 -22.82 -0.77 4.11
N GLY A 79 -22.21 -0.61 2.92
CA GLY A 79 -22.12 0.65 2.21
C GLY A 79 -20.92 0.74 1.27
N ASP A 80 -20.69 1.93 0.80
CA ASP A 80 -19.59 2.29 -0.07
C ASP A 80 -18.85 3.53 0.45
N ALA A 81 -17.56 3.59 0.15
CA ALA A 81 -16.73 4.77 0.34
C ALA A 81 -15.88 4.99 -0.91
N LYS A 82 -15.72 6.24 -1.28
CA LYS A 82 -14.90 6.67 -2.41
C LYS A 82 -14.22 7.99 -2.08
N GLU A 83 -12.90 8.02 -2.24
CA GLU A 83 -12.07 9.20 -2.07
C GLU A 83 -11.31 9.46 -3.37
N GLU A 84 -11.16 10.73 -3.74
CA GLU A 84 -10.41 11.15 -4.91
C GLU A 84 -9.32 12.15 -4.51
N ILE A 85 -8.10 11.93 -4.99
CA ILE A 85 -6.95 12.77 -4.75
C ILE A 85 -6.38 13.21 -6.09
N TYR A 86 -6.20 14.52 -6.28
CA TYR A 86 -5.51 15.05 -7.45
C TYR A 86 -4.01 15.06 -7.18
N VAL A 87 -3.25 14.42 -8.05
CA VAL A 87 -1.84 14.10 -7.86
C VAL A 87 -1.08 14.15 -9.18
N SER A 88 0.26 14.15 -9.10
CA SER A 88 1.09 13.94 -10.29
C SER A 88 1.16 12.45 -10.60
N THR A 89 0.82 12.08 -11.83
CA THR A 89 0.86 10.70 -12.32
C THR A 89 1.73 10.59 -13.57
N GLU A 90 2.43 9.49 -13.70
CA GLU A 90 3.24 9.12 -14.86
C GLU A 90 2.90 7.69 -15.28
N GLY A 91 2.87 7.43 -16.59
CA GLY A 91 2.64 6.10 -17.14
C GLY A 91 1.18 5.83 -17.49
N LYS A 92 0.72 4.59 -17.27
CA LYS A 92 -0.58 4.08 -17.72
C LYS A 92 -1.63 4.18 -16.61
N ASN A 93 -2.91 4.19 -17.02
CA ASN A 93 -4.00 3.98 -16.07
C ASN A 93 -3.93 2.56 -15.50
N LEU A 94 -4.30 2.43 -14.22
CA LEU A 94 -4.22 1.18 -13.50
C LEU A 94 -5.40 1.05 -12.53
N GLU A 95 -5.87 -0.18 -12.36
CA GLU A 95 -6.79 -0.55 -11.27
C GLU A 95 -6.23 -1.78 -10.57
N ALA A 96 -6.09 -1.72 -9.23
CA ALA A 96 -5.61 -2.83 -8.42
C ALA A 96 -6.25 -2.84 -7.03
N GLY A 97 -6.39 -4.02 -6.46
CA GLY A 97 -6.92 -4.21 -5.10
C GLY A 97 -5.81 -4.36 -4.08
N PHE A 98 -6.02 -3.81 -2.89
CA PHE A 98 -5.05 -3.91 -1.79
C PHE A 98 -5.73 -4.06 -0.43
N ASN A 99 -5.00 -4.60 0.54
CA ASN A 99 -5.38 -4.51 1.93
C ASN A 99 -4.98 -3.10 2.46
N PRO A 100 -5.95 -2.26 2.86
CA PRO A 100 -5.66 -0.89 3.29
C PRO A 100 -4.73 -0.83 4.49
N LYS A 101 -4.74 -1.86 5.34
CA LYS A 101 -3.86 -1.94 6.51
C LYS A 101 -2.38 -1.84 6.12
N TYR A 102 -1.97 -2.50 5.04
CA TYR A 102 -0.55 -2.49 4.65
C TYR A 102 -0.10 -1.12 4.14
N PHE A 103 -0.98 -0.39 3.45
CA PHE A 103 -0.70 1.01 3.12
C PHE A 103 -0.58 1.86 4.37
N LEU A 104 -1.52 1.73 5.32
CA LEU A 104 -1.51 2.49 6.57
C LEU A 104 -0.27 2.19 7.41
N ASP A 105 0.12 0.91 7.52
CA ASP A 105 1.32 0.51 8.27
C ASP A 105 2.59 1.11 7.63
N ALA A 106 2.70 1.09 6.31
CA ALA A 106 3.82 1.69 5.58
C ALA A 106 3.85 3.22 5.76
N LEU A 107 2.72 3.90 5.48
CA LEU A 107 2.65 5.36 5.54
C LEU A 107 2.90 5.91 6.95
N LYS A 108 2.48 5.22 8.00
CA LYS A 108 2.75 5.60 9.40
C LYS A 108 4.22 5.50 9.79
N SER A 109 4.99 4.69 9.07
CA SER A 109 6.43 4.49 9.33
C SER A 109 7.33 5.42 8.50
N ILE A 110 6.75 6.29 7.66
CA ILE A 110 7.46 7.21 6.78
C ILE A 110 7.40 8.62 7.38
N ASP A 111 8.55 9.29 7.45
CA ASP A 111 8.64 10.68 7.93
C ASP A 111 8.52 11.71 6.78
N ASP A 112 8.73 11.30 5.53
CA ASP A 112 8.65 12.19 4.37
C ASP A 112 7.26 12.81 4.19
N GLU A 113 7.18 14.04 3.68
CA GLU A 113 5.92 14.72 3.36
C GLU A 113 5.27 14.16 2.10
N GLU A 114 6.07 13.73 1.13
CA GLU A 114 5.63 13.17 -0.14
C GLU A 114 6.29 11.81 -0.40
N VAL A 115 5.55 10.93 -1.04
CA VAL A 115 6.03 9.62 -1.44
C VAL A 115 5.75 9.35 -2.91
N TYR A 116 6.59 8.50 -3.51
CA TYR A 116 6.26 7.82 -4.75
C TYR A 116 5.54 6.50 -4.45
N ILE A 117 4.48 6.24 -5.23
CA ILE A 117 3.88 4.91 -5.32
C ILE A 117 4.08 4.42 -6.74
N GLU A 118 4.77 3.31 -6.87
CA GLU A 118 5.10 2.70 -8.15
C GLU A 118 4.34 1.39 -8.32
N PHE A 119 3.66 1.26 -9.45
CA PHE A 119 2.88 0.07 -9.81
C PHE A 119 3.44 -0.54 -11.10
N GLY A 120 3.49 -1.85 -11.14
CA GLY A 120 3.66 -2.60 -12.38
C GLY A 120 2.26 -2.86 -13.01
N THR A 121 1.79 -4.10 -12.91
CA THR A 121 0.45 -4.50 -13.36
C THR A 121 -0.53 -4.57 -12.19
N SER A 122 -1.82 -4.81 -12.46
CA SER A 122 -2.86 -5.00 -11.43
C SER A 122 -2.61 -6.16 -10.46
N ILE A 123 -1.73 -7.08 -10.81
CA ILE A 123 -1.37 -8.27 -10.02
C ILE A 123 0.08 -8.24 -9.53
N SER A 124 0.85 -7.22 -9.86
CA SER A 124 2.22 -7.03 -9.38
C SER A 124 2.24 -6.28 -8.06
N PRO A 125 3.25 -6.51 -7.20
CA PRO A 125 3.44 -5.68 -6.02
C PRO A 125 3.55 -4.19 -6.38
N CYS A 126 3.01 -3.32 -5.53
CA CYS A 126 3.33 -1.90 -5.60
C CYS A 126 4.45 -1.57 -4.61
N LEU A 127 5.21 -0.52 -4.92
CA LEU A 127 6.29 -0.02 -4.08
C LEU A 127 5.96 1.37 -3.59
N VAL A 128 6.20 1.63 -2.30
CA VAL A 128 6.19 2.98 -1.71
C VAL A 128 7.62 3.37 -1.42
N LYS A 129 8.05 4.51 -1.95
CA LYS A 129 9.44 4.99 -1.89
C LYS A 129 9.51 6.47 -1.52
N SER A 130 10.66 6.89 -1.00
CA SER A 130 10.96 8.31 -0.84
C SER A 130 11.01 9.04 -2.18
N THR A 131 10.61 10.32 -2.17
CA THR A 131 10.81 11.22 -3.31
C THR A 131 12.20 11.85 -3.35
N GLN A 132 12.99 11.73 -2.28
CA GLN A 132 14.26 12.42 -2.09
C GLN A 132 15.48 11.51 -2.18
N ASN A 133 15.35 10.26 -1.74
CA ASN A 133 16.46 9.31 -1.59
C ASN A 133 15.97 7.86 -1.77
N ASN A 134 16.86 6.90 -1.53
CA ASN A 134 16.55 5.48 -1.61
C ASN A 134 16.66 4.79 -0.23
N ASP A 135 16.38 5.49 0.85
CA ASP A 135 16.62 5.00 2.20
C ASP A 135 15.67 3.88 2.60
N TYR A 136 14.50 3.80 1.94
CA TYR A 136 13.53 2.75 2.21
C TYR A 136 12.73 2.36 0.96
N VAL A 137 12.20 1.16 1.00
CA VAL A 137 11.18 0.66 0.08
C VAL A 137 10.18 -0.20 0.84
N TYR A 138 8.90 0.12 0.71
CA TYR A 138 7.81 -0.74 1.20
C TYR A 138 7.17 -1.42 0.01
N MET A 139 7.16 -2.75 0.03
CA MET A 139 6.52 -3.56 -1.00
C MET A 139 5.17 -4.07 -0.49
N ILE A 140 4.10 -3.75 -1.19
CA ILE A 140 2.73 -4.11 -0.82
C ILE A 140 2.15 -5.02 -1.91
N LEU A 141 1.75 -6.22 -1.50
CA LEU A 141 1.16 -7.21 -2.41
C LEU A 141 -0.30 -6.88 -2.73
N PRO A 142 -0.71 -7.00 -3.99
CA PRO A 142 -2.10 -6.79 -4.40
C PRO A 142 -2.99 -7.96 -3.96
N ILE A 143 -4.28 -7.68 -3.88
CA ILE A 143 -5.35 -8.67 -3.74
C ILE A 143 -6.13 -8.69 -5.06
N ARG A 144 -6.41 -9.87 -5.58
CA ARG A 144 -7.26 -9.98 -6.77
C ARG A 144 -8.64 -9.41 -6.49
N LEU A 145 -9.04 -8.43 -7.26
CA LEU A 145 -10.42 -7.98 -7.31
C LEU A 145 -11.26 -9.10 -7.93
N LYS A 146 -12.44 -9.36 -7.38
CA LYS A 146 -13.40 -10.22 -8.07
C LYS A 146 -13.94 -9.41 -9.24
N GLU A 147 -13.90 -9.98 -10.43
CA GLU A 147 -14.68 -9.47 -11.55
C GLU A 147 -16.15 -9.75 -11.21
N ASP A 148 -16.97 -8.70 -11.23
CA ASP A 148 -18.44 -8.81 -11.10
C ASP A 148 -19.06 -9.34 -12.38
#